data_8ce64a5b92084c3222e0c033237744ea
#
_entry.id   8ce64a5b92084c3222e0c033237744ea
#
_cell.length_a   1.000
_cell.length_b   1.000
_cell.length_c   1.000
_cell.angle_alpha   90.00
_cell.angle_beta   90.00
_cell.angle_gamma   90.00
#
_symmetry.space_group_name_H-M   'P 1'
#
loop_
_entity.id
_entity.type
_entity.pdbx_description
1 polymer ?
#
loop_
_entity_poly.entity_id
_entity_poly.type
_entity_poly.pdbx_seq_one_letter_code
_entity_poly.pdbx_strand_id
1 'polypeptide(L)'
;MRPPCGGIPARASHQDHGSRPTILGRGLDHHPGLSHMAAMIIAIDGPAASGKGTLGKRLAHHYGYRHLDTGVIYRAVAKALLDQGFELTDEARAVAIAMELDPEKFGHPELKTQRIGDAASVVSAIPRVREALVNFQRQFAADPPGAVLDGRDIGTIICPDADVKIFVVADPRVRAHRRTLEARARGEDADEAAVLADILRRDERDKNRAAAPLKAAADAHILDNTNLDIEAGVEAAIAIVEAVRAQRK
;
A
#
# COMPACT_ATOMS: atom_id res chain seq x y z
N MET A 1 -19.76 70.65 -16.13
CA MET A 1 -18.65 70.32 -17.03
C MET A 1 -18.37 68.81 -16.92
N ARG A 2 -18.69 68.04 -17.94
CA ARG A 2 -18.36 66.61 -18.03
C ARG A 2 -17.10 66.48 -18.92
N PRO A 3 -16.14 65.59 -18.59
CA PRO A 3 -15.15 65.10 -19.58
C PRO A 3 -15.58 63.77 -20.18
N PRO A 4 -14.99 63.37 -21.29
CA PRO A 4 -15.58 62.43 -22.25
C PRO A 4 -15.16 60.96 -22.07
N CYS A 5 -15.95 60.10 -22.71
CA CYS A 5 -15.80 58.64 -22.80
C CYS A 5 -14.52 58.24 -23.50
N GLY A 6 -13.77 57.30 -22.91
CA GLY A 6 -12.69 56.56 -23.51
C GLY A 6 -13.07 55.09 -23.75
N GLY A 7 -12.91 54.60 -24.98
CA GLY A 7 -13.35 53.33 -25.49
C GLY A 7 -12.60 52.13 -24.89
N ILE A 8 -13.30 51.01 -24.84
CA ILE A 8 -12.82 49.71 -24.40
C ILE A 8 -12.37 48.93 -25.67
N PRO A 9 -11.15 48.39 -25.74
CA PRO A 9 -10.81 47.44 -26.79
C PRO A 9 -11.24 46.02 -26.40
N ALA A 10 -11.80 45.30 -27.36
CA ALA A 10 -12.21 43.92 -27.30
C ALA A 10 -11.03 42.99 -26.94
N ARG A 11 -11.23 42.10 -25.95
CA ARG A 11 -10.31 41.01 -25.61
C ARG A 11 -10.67 39.79 -26.44
N ALA A 12 -9.68 39.26 -27.15
CA ALA A 12 -9.68 38.00 -27.85
C ALA A 12 -9.82 36.84 -26.84
N SER A 13 -10.67 35.87 -27.19
CA SER A 13 -10.85 34.60 -26.50
C SER A 13 -9.61 33.73 -26.70
N HIS A 14 -8.84 33.49 -25.62
CA HIS A 14 -7.88 32.39 -25.56
C HIS A 14 -8.59 31.17 -24.98
N GLN A 15 -8.75 30.15 -25.82
CA GLN A 15 -9.09 28.79 -25.40
C GLN A 15 -7.82 28.20 -24.78
N ASP A 16 -7.84 28.03 -23.46
CA ASP A 16 -6.78 27.35 -22.74
C ASP A 16 -7.11 25.86 -22.72
N HIS A 17 -6.34 25.09 -23.50
CA HIS A 17 -6.38 23.64 -23.48
C HIS A 17 -5.64 23.17 -22.23
N GLY A 18 -6.41 22.74 -21.21
CA GLY A 18 -5.90 22.17 -19.98
C GLY A 18 -4.97 20.98 -20.24
N SER A 19 -3.70 21.24 -20.12
CA SER A 19 -2.66 20.21 -20.09
C SER A 19 -2.75 19.41 -18.79
N ARG A 20 -3.03 18.12 -18.89
CA ARG A 20 -2.94 17.18 -17.76
C ARG A 20 -1.49 17.15 -17.27
N PRO A 21 -1.22 17.17 -15.95
CA PRO A 21 0.13 17.01 -15.46
C PRO A 21 0.60 15.57 -15.71
N THR A 22 1.57 15.42 -16.58
CA THR A 22 2.34 14.19 -16.76
C THR A 22 3.25 14.06 -15.56
N ILE A 23 3.03 13.01 -14.74
CA ILE A 23 3.93 12.65 -13.64
C ILE A 23 5.23 12.15 -14.26
N LEU A 24 6.21 13.05 -14.36
CA LEU A 24 7.58 12.73 -14.77
C LEU A 24 8.24 11.88 -13.67
N GLY A 25 8.29 10.57 -13.91
CA GLY A 25 9.12 9.64 -13.16
C GLY A 25 10.59 10.04 -13.27
N ARG A 26 11.23 10.28 -12.14
CA ARG A 26 12.69 10.39 -12.04
C ARG A 26 13.32 9.08 -12.53
N GLY A 27 14.37 9.22 -13.34
CA GLY A 27 15.05 8.18 -14.07
C GLY A 27 15.27 6.88 -13.29
N LEU A 28 14.76 5.81 -13.85
CA LEU A 28 15.11 4.44 -13.52
C LEU A 28 16.41 4.15 -14.26
N ASP A 29 17.48 3.90 -13.52
CA ASP A 29 18.71 3.34 -14.07
C ASP A 29 18.35 2.05 -14.80
N HIS A 30 18.48 2.05 -16.11
CA HIS A 30 18.24 0.89 -16.96
C HIS A 30 19.31 -0.17 -16.65
N HIS A 31 18.93 -1.22 -15.94
CA HIS A 31 19.71 -2.45 -15.94
C HIS A 31 19.57 -3.11 -17.33
N PRO A 32 20.68 -3.25 -18.09
CA PRO A 32 20.67 -3.93 -19.37
C PRO A 32 20.55 -5.44 -19.17
N GLY A 33 19.36 -6.00 -19.34
CA GLY A 33 19.15 -7.45 -19.25
C GLY A 33 17.70 -7.91 -19.11
N LEU A 34 16.75 -7.00 -18.85
CA LEU A 34 15.33 -7.37 -18.72
C LEU A 34 14.63 -7.27 -20.09
N SER A 35 14.92 -8.24 -20.97
CA SER A 35 14.16 -8.40 -22.21
C SER A 35 12.69 -8.65 -21.87
N HIS A 36 11.78 -7.78 -22.33
CA HIS A 36 10.31 -7.91 -22.46
C HIS A 36 9.65 -8.91 -21.51
N MET A 37 9.75 -8.64 -20.21
CA MET A 37 9.00 -9.43 -19.23
C MET A 37 7.55 -8.98 -19.30
N ALA A 38 6.64 -9.95 -19.56
CA ALA A 38 5.21 -9.67 -19.53
C ALA A 38 4.84 -9.01 -18.21
N ALA A 39 4.07 -7.91 -18.26
CA ALA A 39 3.57 -7.24 -17.08
C ALA A 39 2.80 -8.23 -16.21
N MET A 40 3.10 -8.29 -14.92
CA MET A 40 2.45 -9.18 -13.96
C MET A 40 1.95 -8.40 -12.76
N ILE A 41 0.90 -8.91 -12.14
CA ILE A 41 0.42 -8.45 -10.83
C ILE A 41 0.85 -9.48 -9.79
N ILE A 42 1.66 -9.05 -8.81
CA ILE A 42 2.07 -9.87 -7.67
C ILE A 42 1.34 -9.35 -6.43
N ALA A 43 0.46 -10.18 -5.88
CA ALA A 43 -0.28 -9.90 -4.65
C ALA A 43 0.45 -10.51 -3.45
N ILE A 44 0.74 -9.71 -2.43
CA ILE A 44 1.40 -10.17 -1.20
C ILE A 44 0.50 -9.85 -0.01
N ASP A 45 -0.07 -10.85 0.61
CA ASP A 45 -0.91 -10.70 1.79
C ASP A 45 -0.23 -11.26 3.04
N GLY A 46 -0.71 -10.87 4.20
CA GLY A 46 -0.22 -11.39 5.46
C GLY A 46 -0.41 -10.43 6.63
N PRO A 47 -0.20 -10.89 7.88
CA PRO A 47 -0.39 -10.09 9.07
C PRO A 47 0.61 -8.93 9.20
N ALA A 48 0.38 -8.05 10.17
CA ALA A 48 1.27 -6.93 10.45
C ALA A 48 2.68 -7.45 10.80
N ALA A 49 3.72 -6.72 10.35
CA ALA A 49 5.14 -7.03 10.62
C ALA A 49 5.62 -8.43 10.16
N SER A 50 4.93 -9.11 9.24
CA SER A 50 5.38 -10.39 8.65
C SER A 50 6.55 -10.27 7.68
N GLY A 51 6.98 -9.05 7.34
CA GLY A 51 8.05 -8.79 6.37
C GLY A 51 7.56 -8.52 4.94
N LYS A 52 6.26 -8.64 4.66
CA LYS A 52 5.69 -8.48 3.31
C LYS A 52 6.03 -7.16 2.62
N GLY A 53 6.07 -6.03 3.33
CA GLY A 53 6.42 -4.73 2.74
C GLY A 53 7.88 -4.67 2.25
N THR A 54 8.80 -5.33 2.96
CA THR A 54 10.19 -5.48 2.52
C THR A 54 10.27 -6.40 1.30
N LEU A 55 9.59 -7.53 1.35
CA LEU A 55 9.49 -8.46 0.22
C LEU A 55 8.88 -7.76 -1.01
N GLY A 56 7.79 -7.04 -0.84
CA GLY A 56 7.12 -6.31 -1.93
C GLY A 56 8.03 -5.31 -2.63
N LYS A 57 8.77 -4.50 -1.85
CA LYS A 57 9.74 -3.54 -2.40
C LYS A 57 10.87 -4.21 -3.16
N ARG A 58 11.43 -5.30 -2.58
CA ARG A 58 12.55 -6.02 -3.17
C ARG A 58 12.13 -6.76 -4.46
N LEU A 59 10.94 -7.38 -4.47
CA LEU A 59 10.37 -8.00 -5.67
C LEU A 59 10.09 -6.95 -6.75
N ALA A 60 9.47 -5.83 -6.41
CA ALA A 60 9.21 -4.76 -7.35
C ALA A 60 10.50 -4.23 -7.99
N HIS A 61 11.55 -4.01 -7.19
CA HIS A 61 12.86 -3.61 -7.68
C HIS A 61 13.49 -4.69 -8.59
N HIS A 62 13.41 -5.97 -8.19
CA HIS A 62 13.98 -7.08 -8.94
C HIS A 62 13.36 -7.22 -10.34
N TYR A 63 12.04 -7.05 -10.45
CA TYR A 63 11.30 -7.18 -11.71
C TYR A 63 11.11 -5.87 -12.48
N GLY A 64 11.56 -4.74 -11.95
CA GLY A 64 11.29 -3.42 -12.54
C GLY A 64 9.81 -3.04 -12.47
N TYR A 65 9.05 -3.55 -11.51
CA TYR A 65 7.64 -3.28 -11.29
C TYR A 65 7.42 -2.15 -10.30
N ARG A 66 6.22 -1.58 -10.31
CA ARG A 66 5.81 -0.60 -9.31
C ARG A 66 5.40 -1.31 -8.00
N HIS A 67 5.55 -0.63 -6.87
CA HIS A 67 5.18 -1.16 -5.56
C HIS A 67 4.16 -0.28 -4.88
N LEU A 68 3.11 -0.90 -4.30
CA LEU A 68 2.11 -0.25 -3.46
C LEU A 68 1.96 -0.98 -2.12
N ASP A 69 2.44 -0.36 -1.03
CA ASP A 69 2.03 -0.72 0.34
C ASP A 69 0.61 -0.19 0.57
N THR A 70 -0.40 -1.05 0.43
CA THR A 70 -1.79 -0.61 0.61
C THR A 70 -2.11 -0.23 2.05
N GLY A 71 -1.33 -0.66 3.01
CA GLY A 71 -1.44 -0.21 4.39
C GLY A 71 -1.17 1.29 4.55
N VAL A 72 -0.34 1.89 3.68
CA VAL A 72 -0.05 3.33 3.74
C VAL A 72 -1.28 4.17 3.39
N ILE A 73 -2.15 3.68 2.50
CA ILE A 73 -3.38 4.38 2.08
C ILE A 73 -4.32 4.53 3.29
N TYR A 74 -4.55 3.44 4.03
CA TYR A 74 -5.38 3.47 5.24
C TYR A 74 -4.75 4.31 6.36
N ARG A 75 -3.42 4.32 6.45
CA ARG A 75 -2.69 5.19 7.39
C ARG A 75 -2.84 6.66 7.04
N ALA A 76 -2.87 7.01 5.75
CA ALA A 76 -3.12 8.37 5.31
C ALA A 76 -4.53 8.84 5.69
N VAL A 77 -5.57 8.00 5.48
CA VAL A 77 -6.94 8.30 5.94
C VAL A 77 -7.00 8.47 7.45
N ALA A 78 -6.41 7.53 8.21
CA ALA A 78 -6.43 7.57 9.67
C ALA A 78 -5.70 8.81 10.22
N LYS A 79 -4.53 9.16 9.64
CA LYS A 79 -3.81 10.38 10.01
C LYS A 79 -4.63 11.62 9.74
N ALA A 80 -5.26 11.72 8.58
CA ALA A 80 -6.07 12.88 8.22
C ALA A 80 -7.29 13.06 9.13
N LEU A 81 -7.93 11.98 9.57
CA LEU A 81 -8.97 12.03 10.60
C LEU A 81 -8.44 12.58 11.92
N LEU A 82 -7.33 12.04 12.41
CA LEU A 82 -6.71 12.44 13.68
C LEU A 82 -6.24 13.90 13.66
N ASP A 83 -5.62 14.35 12.56
CA ASP A 83 -5.13 15.71 12.39
C ASP A 83 -6.29 16.74 12.41
N GLN A 84 -7.47 16.34 11.95
CA GLN A 84 -8.69 17.15 11.95
C GLN A 84 -9.53 17.00 13.22
N GLY A 85 -9.09 16.17 14.18
CA GLY A 85 -9.80 15.94 15.45
C GLY A 85 -11.07 15.08 15.32
N PHE A 86 -11.20 14.28 14.24
CA PHE A 86 -12.34 13.39 14.07
C PHE A 86 -12.08 12.01 14.69
N GLU A 87 -13.17 11.33 15.05
CA GLU A 87 -13.12 9.94 15.50
C GLU A 87 -12.76 9.00 14.35
N LEU A 88 -11.96 7.97 14.64
CA LEU A 88 -11.58 6.97 13.64
C LEU A 88 -12.76 6.14 13.10
N THR A 89 -13.89 6.18 13.80
CA THR A 89 -15.13 5.50 13.44
C THR A 89 -16.12 6.38 12.68
N ASP A 90 -15.79 7.65 12.43
CA ASP A 90 -16.59 8.54 11.59
C ASP A 90 -16.49 8.11 10.13
N GLU A 91 -17.40 7.20 9.74
CA GLU A 91 -17.42 6.64 8.39
C GLU A 91 -17.55 7.69 7.30
N ALA A 92 -18.42 8.68 7.49
CA ALA A 92 -18.68 9.70 6.47
C ALA A 92 -17.44 10.53 6.18
N ARG A 93 -16.72 10.96 7.23
CA ARG A 93 -15.47 11.71 7.12
C ARG A 93 -14.35 10.84 6.55
N ALA A 94 -14.25 9.60 7.03
CA ALA A 94 -13.25 8.66 6.53
C ALA A 94 -13.39 8.38 5.02
N VAL A 95 -14.63 8.21 4.53
CA VAL A 95 -14.91 8.03 3.10
C VAL A 95 -14.57 9.28 2.30
N ALA A 96 -14.97 10.47 2.76
CA ALA A 96 -14.64 11.72 2.08
C ALA A 96 -13.13 11.90 1.93
N ILE A 97 -12.37 11.68 3.02
CA ILE A 97 -10.90 11.73 3.01
C ILE A 97 -10.32 10.67 2.06
N ALA A 98 -10.86 9.45 2.06
CA ALA A 98 -10.39 8.37 1.20
C ALA A 98 -10.54 8.70 -0.29
N MET A 99 -11.57 9.42 -0.68
CA MET A 99 -11.82 9.85 -2.07
C MET A 99 -10.89 10.99 -2.53
N GLU A 100 -10.33 11.75 -1.59
CA GLU A 100 -9.47 12.92 -1.85
C GLU A 100 -7.99 12.66 -1.51
N LEU A 101 -7.59 11.39 -1.36
CA LEU A 101 -6.22 11.05 -1.00
C LEU A 101 -5.21 11.54 -2.04
N ASP A 102 -4.16 12.16 -1.52
CA ASP A 102 -3.02 12.63 -2.29
C ASP A 102 -1.86 11.62 -2.18
N PRO A 103 -1.51 10.89 -3.27
CA PRO A 103 -0.42 9.92 -3.26
C PRO A 103 0.95 10.52 -2.91
N GLU A 104 1.18 11.83 -3.12
CA GLU A 104 2.44 12.48 -2.78
C GLU A 104 2.70 12.46 -1.26
N LYS A 105 1.64 12.40 -0.46
CA LYS A 105 1.71 12.33 1.01
C LYS A 105 2.01 10.94 1.56
N PHE A 106 2.00 9.88 0.75
CA PHE A 106 2.24 8.51 1.20
C PHE A 106 3.66 8.27 1.71
N GLY A 107 4.60 9.12 1.36
CA GLY A 107 5.98 9.10 1.87
C GLY A 107 6.17 9.69 3.28
N HIS A 108 5.14 10.29 3.90
CA HIS A 108 5.28 11.03 5.15
C HIS A 108 5.76 10.11 6.31
N PRO A 109 6.82 10.50 7.06
CA PRO A 109 7.42 9.66 8.10
C PRO A 109 6.42 9.23 9.19
N GLU A 110 5.49 10.09 9.58
CA GLU A 110 4.49 9.80 10.61
C GLU A 110 3.57 8.62 10.26
N LEU A 111 3.38 8.33 8.97
CA LEU A 111 2.60 7.17 8.55
C LEU A 111 3.21 5.83 8.98
N LYS A 112 4.50 5.82 9.38
CA LYS A 112 5.19 4.62 9.84
C LYS A 112 5.10 4.38 11.34
N THR A 113 4.55 5.32 12.11
CA THR A 113 4.43 5.22 13.56
C THR A 113 3.46 4.12 13.99
N GLN A 114 3.66 3.59 15.21
CA GLN A 114 2.76 2.58 15.79
C GLN A 114 1.35 3.14 15.93
N ARG A 115 1.20 4.35 16.47
CA ARG A 115 -0.09 5.04 16.66
C ARG A 115 -0.92 5.10 15.37
N ILE A 116 -0.31 5.55 14.27
CA ILE A 116 -1.02 5.65 12.97
C ILE A 116 -1.30 4.25 12.40
N GLY A 117 -0.42 3.28 12.64
CA GLY A 117 -0.67 1.90 12.26
C GLY A 117 -1.89 1.29 12.94
N ASP A 118 -2.10 1.57 14.23
CA ASP A 118 -3.26 1.08 15.00
C ASP A 118 -4.55 1.79 14.58
N ALA A 119 -4.49 3.11 14.38
CA ALA A 119 -5.59 3.89 13.82
C ALA A 119 -6.01 3.38 12.43
N ALA A 120 -5.06 3.08 11.56
CA ALA A 120 -5.33 2.50 10.24
C ALA A 120 -6.04 1.14 10.32
N SER A 121 -5.72 0.32 11.31
CA SER A 121 -6.41 -0.96 11.51
C SER A 121 -7.90 -0.77 11.88
N VAL A 122 -8.26 0.30 12.60
CA VAL A 122 -9.66 0.67 12.86
C VAL A 122 -10.35 1.13 11.58
N VAL A 123 -9.76 2.11 10.89
CA VAL A 123 -10.31 2.69 9.65
C VAL A 123 -10.48 1.62 8.56
N SER A 124 -9.52 0.69 8.44
CA SER A 124 -9.58 -0.38 7.44
C SER A 124 -10.67 -1.43 7.69
N ALA A 125 -11.31 -1.43 8.86
CA ALA A 125 -12.46 -2.27 9.16
C ALA A 125 -13.77 -1.68 8.63
N ILE A 126 -13.82 -0.40 8.24
CA ILE A 126 -15.01 0.29 7.72
C ILE A 126 -15.24 -0.12 6.26
N PRO A 127 -16.36 -0.82 5.93
CA PRO A 127 -16.59 -1.33 4.58
C PRO A 127 -16.58 -0.25 3.49
N ARG A 128 -17.24 0.88 3.72
CA ARG A 128 -17.33 1.98 2.74
C ARG A 128 -16.01 2.67 2.47
N VAL A 129 -15.11 2.74 3.46
CA VAL A 129 -13.74 3.25 3.24
C VAL A 129 -12.97 2.29 2.32
N ARG A 130 -13.13 0.99 2.52
CA ARG A 130 -12.51 -0.01 1.65
C ARG A 130 -13.01 0.11 0.22
N GLU A 131 -14.33 0.23 0.05
CA GLU A 131 -14.97 0.41 -1.25
C GLU A 131 -14.43 1.65 -1.99
N ALA A 132 -14.33 2.78 -1.31
CA ALA A 132 -13.77 4.01 -1.87
C ALA A 132 -12.31 3.84 -2.35
N LEU A 133 -11.53 2.97 -1.70
CA LEU A 133 -10.11 2.76 -2.03
C LEU A 133 -9.84 1.62 -3.03
N VAL A 134 -10.82 0.77 -3.34
CA VAL A 134 -10.64 -0.38 -4.25
C VAL A 134 -10.20 0.07 -5.64
N ASN A 135 -10.89 1.06 -6.21
CA ASN A 135 -10.61 1.52 -7.57
C ASN A 135 -9.20 2.08 -7.72
N PHE A 136 -8.72 2.85 -6.76
CA PHE A 136 -7.35 3.35 -6.76
C PHE A 136 -6.33 2.21 -6.79
N GLN A 137 -6.51 1.19 -5.94
CA GLN A 137 -5.61 0.05 -5.86
C GLN A 137 -5.61 -0.79 -7.14
N ARG A 138 -6.79 -1.01 -7.75
CA ARG A 138 -6.94 -1.73 -9.02
C ARG A 138 -6.34 -0.98 -10.20
N GLN A 139 -6.53 0.34 -10.28
CA GLN A 139 -5.88 1.16 -11.30
C GLN A 139 -4.37 1.09 -11.16
N PHE A 140 -3.85 1.21 -9.93
CA PHE A 140 -2.41 1.04 -9.72
C PHE A 140 -1.92 -0.33 -10.19
N ALA A 141 -2.65 -1.41 -9.93
CA ALA A 141 -2.26 -2.76 -10.35
C ALA A 141 -2.26 -2.92 -11.87
N ALA A 142 -3.20 -2.28 -12.58
CA ALA A 142 -3.39 -2.44 -14.02
C ALA A 142 -2.40 -1.66 -14.89
N ASP A 143 -1.79 -0.59 -14.34
CA ASP A 143 -0.88 0.24 -15.12
C ASP A 143 0.49 -0.44 -15.33
N PRO A 144 1.08 -0.36 -16.56
CA PRO A 144 2.40 -0.92 -16.82
C PRO A 144 3.51 -0.25 -15.98
N PRO A 145 4.65 -0.90 -15.82
CA PRO A 145 5.11 -2.15 -16.46
C PRO A 145 4.69 -3.44 -15.74
N GLY A 146 3.92 -3.37 -14.67
CA GLY A 146 3.51 -4.41 -13.76
C GLY A 146 3.54 -3.88 -12.33
N ALA A 147 2.96 -4.61 -11.39
CA ALA A 147 2.79 -4.13 -10.03
C ALA A 147 2.98 -5.22 -8.97
N VAL A 148 3.57 -4.83 -7.85
CA VAL A 148 3.57 -5.58 -6.60
C VAL A 148 2.74 -4.80 -5.59
N LEU A 149 1.66 -5.40 -5.10
CA LEU A 149 0.83 -4.82 -4.05
C LEU A 149 0.96 -5.66 -2.79
N ASP A 150 1.18 -5.01 -1.65
CA ASP A 150 1.14 -5.72 -0.38
C ASP A 150 0.05 -5.20 0.56
N GLY A 151 -0.64 -6.14 1.24
CA GLY A 151 -1.78 -5.81 2.08
C GLY A 151 -2.27 -6.94 2.96
N ARG A 152 -3.62 -7.13 2.97
CA ARG A 152 -4.33 -8.15 3.74
C ARG A 152 -5.30 -8.97 2.91
N ASP A 153 -5.72 -8.44 1.78
CA ASP A 153 -6.79 -8.94 0.92
C ASP A 153 -6.52 -8.65 -0.56
N ILE A 154 -5.25 -8.48 -0.91
CA ILE A 154 -4.87 -8.16 -2.29
C ILE A 154 -5.27 -9.31 -3.21
N GLY A 155 -4.82 -10.53 -2.89
CA GLY A 155 -5.09 -11.72 -3.69
C GLY A 155 -6.51 -12.28 -3.56
N THR A 156 -7.33 -11.76 -2.62
CA THR A 156 -8.70 -12.23 -2.41
C THR A 156 -9.78 -11.26 -2.91
N ILE A 157 -9.54 -9.95 -2.79
CA ILE A 157 -10.54 -8.91 -3.05
C ILE A 157 -10.06 -7.86 -4.06
N ILE A 158 -8.85 -7.34 -3.90
CA ILE A 158 -8.37 -6.23 -4.74
C ILE A 158 -8.02 -6.74 -6.14
N CYS A 159 -7.15 -7.75 -6.22
CA CYS A 159 -6.68 -8.40 -7.43
C CYS A 159 -6.87 -9.91 -7.34
N PRO A 160 -8.13 -10.42 -7.36
CA PRO A 160 -8.40 -11.86 -7.26
C PRO A 160 -7.80 -12.66 -8.43
N ASP A 161 -7.54 -11.99 -9.55
CA ASP A 161 -6.91 -12.57 -10.75
C ASP A 161 -5.41 -12.21 -10.83
N ALA A 162 -4.76 -11.84 -9.70
CA ALA A 162 -3.33 -11.58 -9.68
C ALA A 162 -2.55 -12.81 -10.18
N ASP A 163 -1.50 -12.57 -10.96
CA ASP A 163 -0.69 -13.60 -11.59
C ASP A 163 0.04 -14.48 -10.57
N VAL A 164 0.51 -13.87 -9.49
CA VAL A 164 1.16 -14.54 -8.36
C VAL A 164 0.55 -14.04 -7.07
N LYS A 165 0.19 -14.96 -6.19
CA LYS A 165 -0.31 -14.66 -4.85
C LYS A 165 0.57 -15.30 -3.81
N ILE A 166 1.14 -14.49 -2.92
CA ILE A 166 1.98 -14.92 -1.83
C ILE A 166 1.31 -14.52 -0.51
N PHE A 167 1.12 -15.47 0.39
CA PHE A 167 0.63 -15.21 1.73
C PHE A 167 1.78 -15.40 2.73
N VAL A 168 2.30 -14.28 3.26
CA VAL A 168 3.46 -14.27 4.16
C VAL A 168 3.01 -14.44 5.60
N VAL A 169 3.51 -15.46 6.26
CA VAL A 169 3.31 -15.69 7.71
C VAL A 169 4.62 -15.52 8.47
N ALA A 170 4.52 -15.24 9.76
CA ALA A 170 5.63 -15.31 10.70
C ALA A 170 5.09 -15.41 12.14
N ASP A 171 5.84 -16.08 13.02
CA ASP A 171 5.49 -16.17 14.44
C ASP A 171 5.24 -14.79 15.06
N PRO A 172 4.18 -14.61 15.87
CA PRO A 172 3.85 -13.32 16.46
C PRO A 172 4.98 -12.71 17.30
N ARG A 173 5.75 -13.52 18.01
CA ARG A 173 6.89 -13.04 18.83
C ARG A 173 8.02 -12.54 17.96
N VAL A 174 8.32 -13.26 16.86
CA VAL A 174 9.32 -12.81 15.88
C VAL A 174 8.90 -11.49 15.24
N ARG A 175 7.62 -11.34 14.92
CA ARG A 175 7.08 -10.09 14.37
C ARG A 175 7.14 -8.93 15.37
N ALA A 176 6.86 -9.22 16.65
CA ALA A 176 6.97 -8.23 17.71
C ALA A 176 8.41 -7.78 17.90
N HIS A 177 9.35 -8.72 17.96
CA HIS A 177 10.77 -8.42 18.05
C HIS A 177 11.24 -7.53 16.90
N ARG A 178 10.97 -7.91 15.64
CA ARG A 178 11.32 -7.10 14.44
C ARG A 178 10.74 -5.70 14.53
N ARG A 179 9.45 -5.58 14.91
CA ARG A 179 8.77 -4.29 15.02
C ARG A 179 9.35 -3.42 16.14
N THR A 180 9.74 -4.01 17.27
CA THR A 180 10.39 -3.32 18.38
C THR A 180 11.75 -2.76 17.95
N LEU A 181 12.55 -3.56 17.25
CA LEU A 181 13.83 -3.09 16.69
C LEU A 181 13.66 -1.94 15.71
N GLU A 182 12.67 -2.02 14.81
CA GLU A 182 12.33 -0.93 13.88
C GLU A 182 11.92 0.35 14.61
N ALA A 183 11.11 0.25 15.66
CA ALA A 183 10.67 1.40 16.45
C ALA A 183 11.84 2.05 17.20
N ARG A 184 12.68 1.24 17.86
CA ARG A 184 13.89 1.71 18.55
C ARG A 184 14.90 2.36 17.59
N ALA A 185 15.06 1.83 16.38
CA ALA A 185 15.89 2.43 15.35
C ALA A 185 15.41 3.83 14.90
N ARG A 186 14.13 4.14 15.08
CA ARG A 186 13.56 5.48 14.87
C ARG A 186 13.62 6.39 16.09
N GLY A 187 14.21 5.91 17.21
CA GLY A 187 14.29 6.65 18.48
C GLY A 187 13.01 6.56 19.33
N GLU A 188 12.07 5.65 19.02
CA GLU A 188 10.87 5.42 19.82
C GLU A 188 11.22 4.50 21.01
N ASP A 189 10.68 4.82 22.20
CA ASP A 189 10.76 3.91 23.33
C ASP A 189 9.69 2.82 23.18
N ALA A 190 10.11 1.61 22.78
CA ALA A 190 9.22 0.50 22.47
C ALA A 190 9.46 -0.68 23.41
N ASP A 191 8.40 -1.04 24.15
CA ASP A 191 8.34 -2.27 24.96
C ASP A 191 7.85 -3.44 24.08
N GLU A 192 8.65 -4.51 24.00
CA GLU A 192 8.37 -5.66 23.14
C GLU A 192 7.09 -6.40 23.55
N ALA A 193 6.77 -6.46 24.85
CA ALA A 193 5.55 -7.10 25.34
C ALA A 193 4.30 -6.31 24.92
N ALA A 194 4.36 -4.98 24.99
CA ALA A 194 3.30 -4.10 24.49
C ALA A 194 3.12 -4.23 22.98
N VAL A 195 4.23 -4.26 22.22
CA VAL A 195 4.20 -4.45 20.76
C VAL A 195 3.60 -5.82 20.40
N LEU A 196 3.93 -6.89 21.12
CA LEU A 196 3.33 -8.21 20.92
C LEU A 196 1.81 -8.20 21.16
N ALA A 197 1.37 -7.59 22.27
CA ALA A 197 -0.05 -7.46 22.58
C ALA A 197 -0.80 -6.68 21.45
N ASP A 198 -0.20 -5.62 20.92
CA ASP A 198 -0.77 -4.86 19.79
C ASP A 198 -0.85 -5.70 18.52
N ILE A 199 0.18 -6.44 18.18
CA ILE A 199 0.19 -7.35 17.04
C ILE A 199 -0.94 -8.38 17.16
N LEU A 200 -1.10 -9.02 18.30
CA LEU A 200 -2.15 -10.01 18.52
C LEU A 200 -3.56 -9.40 18.37
N ARG A 201 -3.79 -8.21 18.96
CA ARG A 201 -5.07 -7.50 18.82
C ARG A 201 -5.38 -7.13 17.36
N ARG A 202 -4.36 -6.74 16.59
CA ARG A 202 -4.52 -6.40 15.17
C ARG A 202 -4.78 -7.63 14.33
N ASP A 203 -4.07 -8.72 14.58
CA ASP A 203 -4.28 -9.98 13.88
C ASP A 203 -5.70 -10.50 14.09
N GLU A 204 -6.21 -10.41 15.32
CA GLU A 204 -7.58 -10.79 15.65
C GLU A 204 -8.60 -9.91 14.93
N ARG A 205 -8.38 -8.59 14.92
CA ARG A 205 -9.23 -7.65 14.16
C ARG A 205 -9.19 -7.93 12.67
N ASP A 206 -7.99 -8.09 12.10
CA ASP A 206 -7.82 -8.30 10.66
C ASP A 206 -8.45 -9.64 10.22
N LYS A 207 -8.40 -10.69 11.04
CA LYS A 207 -9.01 -11.99 10.76
C LYS A 207 -10.54 -11.97 10.84
N ASN A 208 -11.09 -11.24 11.82
CA ASN A 208 -12.52 -11.30 12.17
C ASN A 208 -13.34 -10.12 11.60
N ARG A 209 -12.72 -9.21 10.86
CA ARG A 209 -13.47 -8.11 10.24
C ARG A 209 -14.50 -8.65 9.23
N ALA A 210 -15.70 -8.07 9.22
CA ALA A 210 -16.81 -8.51 8.38
C ALA A 210 -16.51 -8.34 6.88
N ALA A 211 -15.79 -7.27 6.51
CA ALA A 211 -15.39 -7.01 5.13
C ALA A 211 -13.93 -7.40 4.91
N ALA A 212 -13.67 -8.23 3.91
CA ALA A 212 -12.34 -8.62 3.44
C ALA A 212 -11.41 -9.12 4.58
N PRO A 213 -11.77 -10.19 5.31
CA PRO A 213 -10.96 -10.74 6.39
C PRO A 213 -9.58 -11.18 5.88
N LEU A 214 -8.57 -11.07 6.76
CA LEU A 214 -7.24 -11.57 6.46
C LEU A 214 -7.25 -13.10 6.33
N LYS A 215 -7.16 -13.59 5.12
CA LYS A 215 -7.04 -15.01 4.79
C LYS A 215 -6.23 -15.21 3.52
N ALA A 216 -5.56 -16.34 3.41
CA ALA A 216 -4.89 -16.72 2.16
C ALA A 216 -5.94 -16.96 1.06
N ALA A 217 -5.66 -16.52 -0.16
CA ALA A 217 -6.40 -16.96 -1.33
C ALA A 217 -6.17 -18.48 -1.54
N ALA A 218 -7.13 -19.16 -2.18
CA ALA A 218 -7.04 -20.62 -2.36
C ALA A 218 -5.81 -21.06 -3.19
N ASP A 219 -5.37 -20.18 -4.08
CA ASP A 219 -4.23 -20.34 -4.98
C ASP A 219 -2.97 -19.59 -4.48
N ALA A 220 -2.96 -19.12 -3.24
CA ALA A 220 -1.80 -18.42 -2.69
C ALA A 220 -0.70 -19.38 -2.23
N HIS A 221 0.53 -19.04 -2.57
CA HIS A 221 1.72 -19.70 -2.03
C HIS A 221 1.98 -19.18 -0.60
N ILE A 222 2.10 -20.08 0.36
CA ILE A 222 2.41 -19.72 1.75
C ILE A 222 3.92 -19.58 1.90
N LEU A 223 4.37 -18.42 2.36
CA LEU A 223 5.76 -18.14 2.69
C LEU A 223 5.90 -17.91 4.19
N ASP A 224 6.45 -18.88 4.89
CA ASP A 224 6.79 -18.74 6.31
C ASP A 224 8.13 -18.02 6.48
N ASN A 225 8.03 -16.78 6.93
CA ASN A 225 9.16 -15.87 7.13
C ASN A 225 9.67 -15.87 8.59
N THR A 226 9.26 -16.85 9.41
CA THR A 226 9.60 -16.91 10.85
C THR A 226 11.12 -16.94 11.05
N ASN A 227 11.80 -17.85 10.35
CA ASN A 227 13.23 -18.13 10.52
C ASN A 227 14.10 -17.61 9.38
N LEU A 228 13.52 -16.84 8.46
CA LEU A 228 14.27 -16.29 7.33
C LEU A 228 14.79 -14.89 7.67
N ASP A 229 16.01 -14.61 7.26
CA ASP A 229 16.48 -13.24 7.13
C ASP A 229 15.88 -12.56 5.89
N ILE A 230 16.22 -11.30 5.67
CA ILE A 230 15.63 -10.51 4.58
C ILE A 230 15.99 -11.12 3.22
N GLU A 231 17.25 -11.51 3.01
CA GLU A 231 17.74 -12.01 1.72
C GLU A 231 17.12 -13.38 1.41
N ALA A 232 17.16 -14.32 2.36
CA ALA A 232 16.53 -15.64 2.19
C ALA A 232 15.01 -15.55 1.93
N GLY A 233 14.32 -14.62 2.60
CA GLY A 233 12.91 -14.36 2.35
C GLY A 233 12.64 -13.82 0.94
N VAL A 234 13.50 -12.93 0.44
CA VAL A 234 13.41 -12.40 -0.93
C VAL A 234 13.70 -13.49 -1.96
N GLU A 235 14.74 -14.30 -1.77
CA GLU A 235 15.07 -15.43 -2.66
C GLU A 235 13.92 -16.44 -2.74
N ALA A 236 13.33 -16.80 -1.61
CA ALA A 236 12.16 -17.66 -1.56
C ALA A 236 10.95 -17.07 -2.31
N ALA A 237 10.70 -15.77 -2.15
CA ALA A 237 9.64 -15.09 -2.87
C ALA A 237 9.90 -15.02 -4.39
N ILE A 238 11.14 -14.77 -4.83
CA ILE A 238 11.55 -14.82 -6.24
C ILE A 238 11.34 -16.22 -6.80
N ALA A 239 11.75 -17.27 -6.07
CA ALA A 239 11.56 -18.65 -6.51
C ALA A 239 10.09 -19.00 -6.76
N ILE A 240 9.17 -18.52 -5.90
CA ILE A 240 7.72 -18.66 -6.11
C ILE A 240 7.29 -17.97 -7.41
N VAL A 241 7.70 -16.72 -7.63
CA VAL A 241 7.33 -15.96 -8.83
C VAL A 241 7.84 -16.66 -10.09
N GLU A 242 9.10 -17.12 -10.11
CA GLU A 242 9.70 -17.79 -11.26
C GLU A 242 9.04 -19.15 -11.54
N ALA A 243 8.65 -19.91 -10.50
CA ALA A 243 7.91 -21.16 -10.67
C ALA A 243 6.56 -20.94 -11.36
N VAL A 244 5.81 -19.92 -10.97
CA VAL A 244 4.54 -19.55 -11.62
C VAL A 244 4.77 -19.10 -13.07
N ARG A 245 5.80 -18.28 -13.31
CA ARG A 245 6.16 -17.82 -14.67
C ARG A 245 6.53 -18.97 -15.61
N ALA A 246 7.23 -19.97 -15.11
CA ALA A 246 7.61 -21.15 -15.90
C ALA A 246 6.39 -21.97 -16.35
N GLN A 247 5.31 -21.99 -15.57
CA GLN A 247 4.06 -22.70 -15.89
C GLN A 247 3.18 -21.97 -16.92
N ARG A 248 3.46 -20.68 -17.21
CA ARG A 248 2.70 -19.86 -18.16
C ARG A 248 3.32 -19.81 -19.57
N LYS A 249 4.49 -20.39 -19.71
CA LYS A 249 5.18 -20.54 -21.01
C LYS A 249 4.74 -21.82 -21.71
#